data_8a9a0115d2ec763b19233d08dbb46a08
#
_entry.id   8a9a0115d2ec763b19233d08dbb46a08
#
_cell.length_a   1.000
_cell.length_b   1.000
_cell.length_c   1.000
_cell.angle_alpha   90.00
_cell.angle_beta   90.00
_cell.angle_gamma   90.00
#
_symmetry.space_group_name_H-M   'P 1'
#
loop_
_entity.id
_entity.type
_entity.pdbx_description
1 polymer ?
#
loop_
_entity_poly.entity_id
_entity_poly.type
_entity_poly.pdbx_seq_one_letter_code
_entity_poly.pdbx_strand_id
1 'polypeptide(L)' 'MKLGFIGTGNMAGAIMGGIIKKGIIPAEEIIGSDIMETGRNHVKELYGIQVTADNKEVAEKADIL' A
#
# COMPACT_ATOMS: atom_id res chain seq x y z
N MET A 1 -7.52 6.84 -9.31
CA MET A 1 -6.93 5.53 -9.66
C MET A 1 -6.41 4.85 -8.40
N LYS A 2 -6.77 3.60 -8.18
CA LYS A 2 -6.28 2.84 -7.03
C LYS A 2 -5.00 2.09 -7.39
N LEU A 3 -3.95 2.33 -6.62
CA LEU A 3 -2.67 1.64 -6.78
C LEU A 3 -2.56 0.56 -5.71
N GLY A 4 -2.26 -0.67 -6.11
CA GLY A 4 -2.16 -1.80 -5.20
C GLY A 4 -0.74 -2.33 -5.08
N PHE A 5 -0.37 -2.71 -3.86
CA PHE A 5 0.89 -3.39 -3.58
C PHE A 5 0.60 -4.72 -2.91
N ILE A 6 1.22 -5.77 -3.40
CA ILE A 6 1.16 -7.08 -2.75
C ILE A 6 2.52 -7.30 -2.10
N GLY A 7 2.50 -7.43 -0.77
CA GLY A 7 3.73 -7.46 0.02
C GLY A 7 4.25 -6.06 0.30
N THR A 8 4.00 -5.54 1.50
CA THR A 8 4.41 -4.18 1.88
C THR A 8 5.76 -4.20 2.59
N GLY A 9 6.75 -4.86 1.99
CA GLY A 9 8.11 -4.90 2.51
C GLY A 9 8.86 -3.60 2.29
N ASN A 10 10.17 -3.60 2.62
CA ASN A 10 10.99 -2.39 2.57
C ASN A 10 11.00 -1.71 1.21
N MET A 11 11.05 -2.49 0.14
CA MET A 11 11.09 -1.93 -1.22
C MET A 11 9.77 -1.26 -1.59
N ALA A 12 8.65 -1.92 -1.28
CA ALA A 12 7.34 -1.35 -1.55
C ALA A 12 7.12 -0.08 -0.74
N GLY A 13 7.57 -0.07 0.51
CA GLY A 13 7.48 1.10 1.37
C GLY A 13 8.24 2.30 0.81
N ALA A 14 9.43 2.08 0.27
CA ALA A 14 10.22 3.15 -0.34
C ALA A 14 9.53 3.72 -1.58
N ILE A 15 8.94 2.86 -2.41
CA ILE A 15 8.21 3.28 -3.60
C ILE A 15 6.95 4.07 -3.21
N MET A 16 6.18 3.58 -2.25
CA MET A 16 4.99 4.26 -1.74
C MET A 16 5.34 5.64 -1.19
N GLY A 17 6.39 5.72 -0.39
CA GLY A 17 6.83 6.98 0.20
C GLY A 17 7.18 8.02 -0.87
N GLY A 18 7.85 7.60 -1.93
CA GLY A 18 8.19 8.47 -3.04
C GLY A 18 6.95 8.98 -3.79
N ILE A 19 5.99 8.09 -4.04
CA ILE A 19 4.74 8.45 -4.74
C ILE A 19 3.92 9.44 -3.92
N ILE A 20 3.77 9.19 -2.64
CA ILE A 20 2.99 10.04 -1.74
C ILE A 20 3.68 11.39 -1.56
N LYS A 21 4.98 11.39 -1.34
CA LYS A 21 5.75 12.62 -1.14
C LYS A 21 5.68 13.55 -2.34
N LYS A 22 5.70 12.98 -3.54
CA LYS A 22 5.61 13.77 -4.78
C LYS A 22 4.17 14.12 -5.16
N GLY A 23 3.20 13.62 -4.41
CA GLY A 23 1.79 13.90 -4.68
C GLY A 23 1.25 13.29 -5.96
N ILE A 24 1.87 12.20 -6.43
CA ILE A 24 1.44 11.54 -7.66
C ILE A 24 0.09 10.84 -7.45
N ILE A 25 -0.02 10.08 -6.35
CA ILE A 25 -1.25 9.40 -5.97
C ILE A 25 -1.44 9.62 -4.47
N PRO A 26 -2.62 10.11 -4.03
CA PRO A 26 -2.85 10.31 -2.60
C PRO A 26 -2.93 8.98 -1.86
N ALA A 27 -2.59 9.00 -0.56
CA ALA A 27 -2.54 7.80 0.26
C ALA A 27 -3.87 7.05 0.31
N GLU A 28 -5.00 7.74 0.30
CA GLU A 28 -6.32 7.12 0.32
C GLU A 28 -6.64 6.31 -0.94
N GLU A 29 -5.86 6.48 -2.00
CA GLU A 29 -6.00 5.70 -3.24
C GLU A 29 -4.97 4.58 -3.35
N ILE A 30 -4.21 4.32 -2.29
CA ILE A 30 -3.23 3.23 -2.24
C ILE A 30 -3.72 2.15 -1.29
N ILE A 31 -3.67 0.91 -1.74
CA ILE A 31 -3.98 -0.25 -0.91
C ILE A 31 -2.81 -1.23 -0.96
N GLY A 32 -2.41 -1.75 0.20
CA GLY A 32 -1.33 -2.71 0.30
C GLY A 32 -1.73 -3.94 1.09
N SER A 33 -1.14 -5.08 0.77
CA SER A 33 -1.36 -6.29 1.54
C SER A 33 -0.04 -6.83 2.08
N ASP A 34 -0.11 -7.43 3.26
CA ASP A 34 0.99 -8.15 3.86
C ASP A 34 0.40 -9.15 4.85
N ILE A 35 0.91 -10.37 4.85
CA ILE A 35 0.48 -11.37 5.83
C ILE A 35 0.99 -11.04 7.24
N MET A 36 2.03 -10.23 7.33
CA MET A 36 2.62 -9.82 8.60
C MET A 36 1.89 -8.60 9.15
N GLU A 37 1.29 -8.72 10.32
CA GLU A 37 0.60 -7.60 10.96
C GLU A 37 1.53 -6.42 11.21
N THR A 38 2.77 -6.71 11.61
CA THR A 38 3.76 -5.66 11.87
C THR A 38 4.06 -4.84 10.60
N GLY A 39 4.15 -5.51 9.47
CA GLY A 39 4.35 -4.83 8.19
C GLY A 39 3.17 -3.96 7.80
N ARG A 40 1.95 -4.48 7.98
CA ARG A 40 0.73 -3.72 7.71
C ARG A 40 0.65 -2.47 8.58
N ASN A 41 0.90 -2.61 9.87
CA ASN A 41 0.84 -1.49 10.80
C ASN A 41 1.89 -0.44 10.48
N HIS A 42 3.08 -0.87 10.10
CA HIS A 42 4.17 0.03 9.77
C HIS A 42 3.81 0.97 8.62
N VAL A 43 3.33 0.42 7.50
CA VAL A 43 2.99 1.27 6.35
C VAL A 43 1.74 2.09 6.59
N LYS A 44 0.79 1.58 7.38
CA LYS A 44 -0.41 2.33 7.74
C LYS A 44 -0.05 3.56 8.56
N GLU A 45 0.84 3.41 9.54
CA GLU A 45 1.27 4.52 10.39
C GLU A 45 2.13 5.54 9.64
N LEU A 46 3.03 5.06 8.79
CA LEU A 46 3.94 5.94 8.06
C LEU A 46 3.26 6.70 6.93
N TYR A 47 2.35 6.04 6.21
CA TYR A 47 1.83 6.59 4.95
C TYR A 47 0.32 6.79 4.94
N GLY A 48 -0.40 6.21 5.89
CA GLY A 48 -1.86 6.35 5.96
C GLY A 48 -2.62 5.64 4.84
N ILE A 49 -2.02 4.63 4.24
CA ILE A 49 -2.67 3.86 3.18
C ILE A 49 -3.63 2.81 3.75
N GLN A 50 -4.49 2.27 2.91
CA GLN A 50 -5.32 1.14 3.27
C GLN A 50 -4.48 -0.12 3.28
N VAL A 51 -4.66 -0.98 4.28
CA VAL A 51 -3.91 -2.23 4.39
C VAL A 51 -4.86 -3.40 4.62
N THR A 52 -4.46 -4.57 4.15
CA THR A 52 -5.23 -5.80 4.31
C THR A 52 -4.28 -7.00 4.39
N ALA A 53 -4.75 -8.10 4.97
CA ALA A 53 -4.02 -9.36 4.97
C ALA A 53 -4.32 -10.20 3.73
N ASP A 54 -5.28 -9.80 2.91
CA ASP A 54 -5.78 -10.58 1.78
C ASP A 54 -5.33 -9.98 0.45
N ASN A 55 -4.47 -10.71 -0.26
CA ASN A 55 -3.98 -10.29 -1.57
C ASN A 55 -5.11 -10.18 -2.60
N LYS A 56 -6.17 -10.98 -2.46
CA LYS A 56 -7.31 -10.92 -3.36
C LYS A 56 -8.03 -9.59 -3.27
N GLU A 57 -8.12 -9.03 -2.07
CA GLU A 57 -8.75 -7.73 -1.87
C GLU A 57 -8.00 -6.65 -2.63
N VAL A 58 -6.66 -6.70 -2.59
CA VAL A 58 -5.84 -5.75 -3.35
C VAL A 58 -6.09 -5.90 -4.84
N ALA A 59 -6.08 -7.14 -5.33
CA ALA A 59 -6.29 -7.40 -6.76
C ALA A 59 -7.65 -6.93 -7.23
N GLU A 60 -8.69 -7.06 -6.40
CA GLU A 60 -10.04 -6.64 -6.74
C GLU A 60 -10.21 -5.12 -6.74
N LYS A 61 -9.56 -4.42 -5.82
CA LYS A 61 -9.74 -2.98 -5.63
C LYS A 61 -8.76 -2.13 -6.40
N ALA A 62 -7.59 -2.68 -6.74
CA ALA A 62 -6.56 -1.92 -7.41
C ALA A 62 -6.78 -1.85 -8.92
N ASP A 63 -6.54 -0.68 -9.49
CA ASP A 63 -6.51 -0.51 -10.95
C ASP A 63 -5.14 -0.91 -11.49
N ILE A 64 -4.08 -0.70 -10.69
CA ILE A 64 -2.71 -1.04 -11.02
C ILE A 64 -2.08 -1.78 -9.84
N LEU A 65 -1.40 -2.87 -10.11
CA LEU A 65 -0.72 -3.64 -9.07
C LEU A 65 0.80 -3.33 -9.02
#